data_c8678c4a66c2248d6c6a876a6381bdc8
#
_entry.id   c8678c4a66c2248d6c6a876a6381bdc8
#
_cell.length_a   1.000
_cell.length_b   1.000
_cell.length_c   1.000
_cell.angle_alpha   90.00
_cell.angle_beta   90.00
_cell.angle_gamma   90.00
#
_symmetry.space_group_name_H-M   'P 1'
#
loop_
_entity.id
_entity.type
_entity.pdbx_description
1 polymer ?
#
loop_
_entity_poly.entity_id
_entity_poly.type
_entity_poly.pdbx_seq_one_letter_code
_entity_poly.pdbx_strand_id
1 'polypeptide(L)'
;AVDRNNPRVADLYHTLHPSVLRALKQIYDQASSVNCQLSICGEMAGDPLSTVILLGLGYETFSMSASSLLRVKSILLNVSRKDAKLLSKKALKMSSSKEIITFLAQSLNQPDVIKLLKTTSPKPRSDSTKLIA
;
A
#
# COMPACT_ATOMS: atom_id res chain seq x y z
N ALA A 1 -3.31 9.52 -13.65
CA ALA A 1 -3.97 10.16 -12.50
C ALA A 1 -5.47 9.83 -12.57
N VAL A 2 -6.03 9.35 -11.47
CA VAL A 2 -7.44 8.98 -11.36
C VAL A 2 -8.05 9.79 -10.23
N ASP A 3 -9.22 10.39 -10.48
CA ASP A 3 -9.99 11.05 -9.43
C ASP A 3 -10.66 9.98 -8.54
N ARG A 4 -10.14 9.82 -7.33
CA ARG A 4 -10.63 8.85 -6.34
C ARG A 4 -12.07 9.13 -5.86
N ASN A 5 -12.55 10.36 -6.03
CA ASN A 5 -13.90 10.75 -5.62
C ASN A 5 -14.94 10.49 -6.72
N ASN A 6 -14.51 10.11 -7.93
CA ASN A 6 -15.40 9.81 -9.04
C ASN A 6 -15.68 8.29 -9.06
N PRO A 7 -16.92 7.85 -8.76
CA PRO A 7 -17.28 6.44 -8.70
C PRO A 7 -17.10 5.69 -10.02
N ARG A 8 -17.14 6.40 -11.16
CA ARG A 8 -16.96 5.78 -12.50
C ARG A 8 -15.55 5.30 -12.78
N VAL A 9 -14.56 5.84 -12.08
CA VAL A 9 -13.14 5.51 -12.26
C VAL A 9 -12.48 5.03 -10.97
N ALA A 10 -13.25 4.84 -9.90
CA ALA A 10 -12.74 4.37 -8.61
C ALA A 10 -12.03 3.02 -8.72
N ASP A 11 -12.51 2.14 -9.61
CA ASP A 11 -11.89 0.83 -9.85
C ASP A 11 -10.50 0.91 -10.50
N LEU A 12 -10.12 2.07 -11.03
CA LEU A 12 -8.78 2.31 -11.57
C LEU A 12 -7.81 2.84 -10.52
N TYR A 13 -8.32 3.17 -9.33
CA TYR A 13 -7.48 3.67 -8.23
C TYR A 13 -6.85 2.52 -7.47
N HIS A 14 -5.63 2.18 -7.82
CA HIS A 14 -4.83 1.15 -7.16
C HIS A 14 -3.48 1.70 -6.73
N THR A 15 -3.24 1.78 -5.44
CA THR A 15 -1.95 2.21 -4.85
C THR A 15 -0.79 1.28 -5.25
N LEU A 16 -1.06 -0.01 -5.37
CA LEU A 16 -0.08 -1.04 -5.80
C LEU A 16 -0.06 -1.26 -7.32
N HIS A 17 -0.47 -0.26 -8.13
CA HIS A 17 -0.33 -0.38 -9.58
C HIS A 17 1.15 -0.39 -9.97
N PRO A 18 1.61 -1.28 -10.89
CA PRO A 18 3.01 -1.39 -11.29
C PRO A 18 3.65 -0.06 -11.71
N SER A 19 2.91 0.78 -12.44
CA SER A 19 3.39 2.11 -12.85
C SER A 19 3.64 3.03 -11.66
N VAL A 20 2.78 2.99 -10.63
CA VAL A 20 2.96 3.76 -9.40
C VAL A 20 4.21 3.31 -8.66
N LEU A 21 4.42 1.99 -8.51
CA LEU A 21 5.59 1.44 -7.84
C LEU A 21 6.90 1.79 -8.56
N ARG A 22 6.91 1.74 -9.90
CA ARG A 22 8.07 2.14 -10.71
C ARG A 22 8.38 3.63 -10.57
N ALA A 23 7.34 4.48 -10.59
CA ALA A 23 7.51 5.91 -10.38
C ALA A 23 8.07 6.22 -8.97
N LEU A 24 7.53 5.57 -7.92
CA LEU A 24 8.04 5.70 -6.56
C LEU A 24 9.50 5.23 -6.44
N LYS A 25 9.85 4.13 -7.10
CA LYS A 25 11.25 3.66 -7.13
C LYS A 25 12.17 4.69 -7.77
N GLN A 26 11.77 5.26 -8.92
CA GLN A 26 12.55 6.29 -9.60
C GLN A 26 12.71 7.56 -8.75
N ILE A 27 11.63 8.01 -8.10
CA ILE A 27 11.67 9.17 -7.19
C ILE A 27 12.64 8.90 -6.05
N TYR A 28 12.58 7.71 -5.44
CA TYR A 28 13.48 7.35 -4.35
C TYR A 28 14.95 7.36 -4.80
N ASP A 29 15.26 6.76 -5.96
CA ASP A 29 16.63 6.69 -6.46
C ASP A 29 17.21 8.09 -6.74
N GLN A 30 16.42 8.97 -7.34
CA GLN A 30 16.84 10.34 -7.62
C GLN A 30 17.03 11.16 -6.34
N ALA A 31 16.10 11.06 -5.38
CA ALA A 31 16.21 11.75 -4.11
C ALA A 31 17.42 11.26 -3.29
N SER A 32 17.65 9.96 -3.28
CA SER A 32 18.79 9.34 -2.61
C SER A 32 20.12 9.78 -3.18
N SER A 33 20.21 10.01 -4.51
CA SER A 33 21.44 10.47 -5.16
C SER A 33 21.88 11.88 -4.74
N VAL A 34 20.94 12.67 -4.22
CA VAL A 34 21.19 14.05 -3.74
C VAL A 34 20.98 14.19 -2.23
N ASN A 35 20.93 13.08 -1.49
CA ASN A 35 20.67 13.02 -0.04
C ASN A 35 19.40 13.78 0.40
N CYS A 36 18.35 13.78 -0.44
CA CYS A 36 17.07 14.37 -0.11
C CYS A 36 16.23 13.36 0.70
N GLN A 37 15.76 13.78 1.87
CA GLN A 37 14.87 12.95 2.68
C GLN A 37 13.48 12.91 2.07
N LEU A 38 12.89 11.72 2.02
CA LEU A 38 11.55 11.48 1.51
C LEU A 38 10.61 10.98 2.60
N SER A 39 9.37 11.43 2.53
CA SER A 39 8.27 10.88 3.30
C SER A 39 7.10 10.51 2.38
N ILE A 40 6.36 9.48 2.75
CA ILE A 40 5.11 9.08 2.09
C ILE A 40 3.94 9.40 3.01
N CYS A 41 2.89 9.99 2.44
CA CYS A 41 1.65 10.28 3.16
C CYS A 41 0.43 9.68 2.43
N GLY A 42 -0.73 9.87 3.02
CA GLY A 42 -2.01 9.43 2.46
C GLY A 42 -2.31 7.95 2.65
N GLU A 43 -3.27 7.45 1.87
CA GLU A 43 -3.81 6.09 2.01
C GLU A 43 -2.75 5.01 1.81
N MET A 44 -1.80 5.24 0.91
CA MET A 44 -0.73 4.29 0.63
C MET A 44 0.19 4.08 1.83
N ALA A 45 0.47 5.14 2.59
CA ALA A 45 1.27 5.05 3.81
C ALA A 45 0.54 4.31 4.95
N GLY A 46 -0.79 4.34 4.94
CA GLY A 46 -1.64 3.66 5.93
C GLY A 46 -2.07 2.24 5.54
N ASP A 47 -1.74 1.79 4.33
CA ASP A 47 -2.02 0.43 3.87
C ASP A 47 -0.85 -0.52 4.18
N PRO A 48 -1.09 -1.59 4.96
CA PRO A 48 -0.03 -2.51 5.38
C PRO A 48 0.77 -3.14 4.23
N LEU A 49 0.11 -3.57 3.15
CA LEU A 49 0.80 -4.19 2.00
C LEU A 49 1.66 -3.18 1.25
N SER A 50 1.12 -2.00 1.01
CA SER A 50 1.85 -0.90 0.38
C SER A 50 3.06 -0.49 1.19
N THR A 51 2.93 -0.43 2.53
CA THR A 51 4.03 -0.04 3.43
C THR A 51 5.20 -1.03 3.36
N VAL A 52 4.95 -2.34 3.23
CA VAL A 52 6.03 -3.33 3.04
C VAL A 52 6.79 -3.07 1.74
N ILE A 53 6.07 -2.78 0.65
CA ILE A 53 6.70 -2.44 -0.63
C ILE A 53 7.50 -1.14 -0.52
N LEU A 54 6.92 -0.09 0.08
CA LEU A 54 7.60 1.19 0.28
C LEU A 54 8.88 1.04 1.10
N LEU A 55 8.85 0.27 2.19
CA LEU A 55 10.04 -0.07 2.99
C LEU A 55 11.09 -0.76 2.12
N GLY A 56 10.67 -1.70 1.28
CA GLY A 56 11.57 -2.42 0.36
C GLY A 56 12.14 -1.56 -0.76
N LEU A 57 11.44 -0.49 -1.16
CA LEU A 57 11.93 0.53 -2.09
C LEU A 57 12.94 1.48 -1.45
N GLY A 58 12.97 1.55 -0.11
CA GLY A 58 13.89 2.36 0.66
C GLY A 58 13.25 3.50 1.46
N TYR A 59 11.93 3.71 1.38
CA TYR A 59 11.24 4.73 2.17
C TYR A 59 11.24 4.37 3.66
N GLU A 60 11.50 5.34 4.53
CA GLU A 60 11.63 5.14 5.97
C GLU A 60 10.65 5.99 6.78
N THR A 61 10.09 7.02 6.18
CA THR A 61 9.18 7.96 6.84
C THR A 61 7.77 7.87 6.25
N PHE A 62 6.80 7.56 7.10
CA PHE A 62 5.41 7.37 6.72
C PHE A 62 4.50 8.25 7.57
N SER A 63 3.62 9.03 6.92
CA SER A 63 2.60 9.83 7.58
C SER A 63 1.22 9.25 7.26
N MET A 64 0.47 8.91 8.29
CA MET A 64 -0.82 8.23 8.16
C MET A 64 -1.79 8.64 9.26
N SER A 65 -3.07 8.25 9.12
CA SER A 65 -4.05 8.43 10.17
C SER A 65 -3.73 7.58 11.40
N ALA A 66 -4.11 8.06 12.59
CA ALA A 66 -3.93 7.34 13.85
C ALA A 66 -4.57 5.93 13.82
N SER A 67 -5.70 5.77 13.12
CA SER A 67 -6.39 4.49 12.96
C SER A 67 -5.58 3.44 12.18
N SER A 68 -4.67 3.87 11.30
CA SER A 68 -3.81 2.99 10.51
C SER A 68 -2.51 2.62 11.24
N LEU A 69 -2.07 3.46 12.17
CA LEU A 69 -0.74 3.38 12.79
C LEU A 69 -0.42 2.02 13.40
N LEU A 70 -1.34 1.48 14.22
CA LEU A 70 -1.10 0.20 14.91
C LEU A 70 -0.98 -0.97 13.93
N ARG A 71 -1.76 -0.97 12.85
CA ARG A 71 -1.72 -2.02 11.82
C ARG A 71 -0.42 -1.98 11.05
N VAL A 72 -0.01 -0.78 10.61
CA VAL A 72 1.25 -0.60 9.89
C VAL A 72 2.43 -0.93 10.80
N LYS A 73 2.43 -0.46 12.06
CA LYS A 73 3.48 -0.79 13.03
C LYS A 73 3.60 -2.30 13.24
N SER A 74 2.47 -3.00 13.39
CA SER A 74 2.47 -4.47 13.57
C SER A 74 3.13 -5.17 12.39
N ILE A 75 2.81 -4.81 11.14
CA ILE A 75 3.42 -5.47 9.99
C ILE A 75 4.91 -5.14 9.87
N LEU A 76 5.31 -3.89 10.13
CA LEU A 76 6.70 -3.47 10.07
C LEU A 76 7.58 -4.17 11.12
N LEU A 77 7.03 -4.52 12.28
CA LEU A 77 7.74 -5.29 13.30
C LEU A 77 7.95 -6.76 12.91
N ASN A 78 7.15 -7.29 12.01
CA ASN A 78 7.19 -8.69 11.57
C ASN A 78 7.87 -8.91 10.21
N VAL A 79 8.30 -7.85 9.52
CA VAL A 79 8.94 -7.93 8.21
C VAL A 79 10.35 -7.33 8.28
N SER A 80 11.36 -8.12 7.92
CA SER A 80 12.72 -7.60 7.84
C SER A 80 12.92 -6.69 6.63
N ARG A 81 13.84 -5.72 6.72
CA ARG A 81 14.21 -4.88 5.55
C ARG A 81 14.70 -5.72 4.37
N LYS A 82 15.38 -6.83 4.63
CA LYS A 82 15.86 -7.76 3.60
C LYS A 82 14.70 -8.39 2.85
N ASP A 83 13.70 -8.87 3.56
CA ASP A 83 12.52 -9.49 2.98
C ASP A 83 11.68 -8.46 2.23
N ALA A 84 11.45 -7.28 2.80
CA ALA A 84 10.77 -6.18 2.13
C ALA A 84 11.45 -5.81 0.79
N LYS A 85 12.80 -5.77 0.76
CA LYS A 85 13.57 -5.51 -0.46
C LYS A 85 13.42 -6.61 -1.51
N LEU A 86 13.34 -7.88 -1.09
CA LEU A 86 13.09 -8.99 -2.00
C LEU A 86 11.67 -8.95 -2.57
N LEU A 87 10.68 -8.65 -1.73
CA LEU A 87 9.28 -8.53 -2.12
C LEU A 87 9.07 -7.38 -3.12
N SER A 88 9.62 -6.21 -2.82
CA SER A 88 9.51 -5.04 -3.71
C SER A 88 10.19 -5.29 -5.07
N LYS A 89 11.34 -5.96 -5.08
CA LYS A 89 12.06 -6.35 -6.32
C LYS A 89 11.23 -7.28 -7.21
N LYS A 90 10.48 -8.21 -6.62
CA LYS A 90 9.56 -9.09 -7.35
C LYS A 90 8.32 -8.33 -7.82
N ALA A 91 7.71 -7.51 -6.96
CA ALA A 91 6.53 -6.71 -7.29
C ALA A 91 6.76 -5.74 -8.46
N LEU A 92 7.96 -5.13 -8.56
CA LEU A 92 8.31 -4.25 -9.67
C LEU A 92 8.34 -4.94 -11.05
N LYS A 93 8.47 -6.27 -11.09
CA LYS A 93 8.46 -7.06 -12.33
C LYS A 93 7.06 -7.52 -12.75
N MET A 94 6.08 -7.37 -11.89
CA MET A 94 4.71 -7.80 -12.14
C MET A 94 3.96 -6.81 -13.03
N SER A 95 2.90 -7.30 -13.66
CA SER A 95 2.17 -6.57 -14.72
C SER A 95 0.86 -5.97 -14.23
N SER A 96 0.31 -6.44 -13.10
CA SER A 96 -0.99 -5.99 -12.61
C SER A 96 -1.01 -5.81 -11.08
N SER A 97 -1.88 -4.90 -10.61
CA SER A 97 -2.13 -4.70 -9.17
C SER A 97 -2.63 -5.97 -8.49
N LYS A 98 -3.49 -6.73 -9.18
CA LYS A 98 -4.06 -7.98 -8.65
C LYS A 98 -2.96 -9.02 -8.40
N GLU A 99 -2.03 -9.17 -9.33
CA GLU A 99 -0.89 -10.07 -9.20
C GLU A 99 -0.02 -9.67 -8.00
N ILE A 100 0.27 -8.39 -7.84
CA ILE A 100 1.07 -7.87 -6.72
C ILE A 100 0.37 -8.12 -5.38
N ILE A 101 -0.92 -7.82 -5.26
CA ILE A 101 -1.70 -8.03 -4.03
C ILE A 101 -1.72 -9.52 -3.65
N THR A 102 -2.00 -10.40 -4.61
CA THR A 102 -2.03 -11.85 -4.39
C THR A 102 -0.66 -12.37 -3.94
N PHE A 103 0.40 -11.94 -4.62
CA PHE A 103 1.77 -12.30 -4.27
C PHE A 103 2.15 -11.85 -2.85
N LEU A 104 1.84 -10.60 -2.49
CA LEU A 104 2.14 -10.08 -1.15
C LEU A 104 1.33 -10.80 -0.07
N ALA A 105 0.03 -11.02 -0.29
CA ALA A 105 -0.82 -11.75 0.63
C ALA A 105 -0.30 -13.17 0.90
N GLN A 106 0.19 -13.86 -0.13
CA GLN A 106 0.77 -15.20 0.00
C GLN A 106 2.14 -15.16 0.69
N SER A 107 2.98 -14.19 0.36
CA SER A 107 4.35 -14.07 0.91
C SER A 107 4.38 -13.65 2.36
N LEU A 108 3.40 -12.85 2.78
CA LEU A 108 3.24 -12.35 4.14
C LEU A 108 2.28 -13.22 4.97
N ASN A 109 2.09 -14.48 4.57
CA ASN A 109 1.14 -15.43 5.14
C ASN A 109 1.50 -15.85 6.58
N GLN A 110 1.67 -14.86 7.46
CA GLN A 110 1.65 -15.05 8.90
C GLN A 110 0.20 -14.86 9.39
N PRO A 111 -0.30 -15.71 10.32
CA PRO A 111 -1.69 -15.65 10.82
C PRO A 111 -2.11 -14.25 11.27
N ASP A 112 -1.18 -13.51 11.86
CA ASP A 112 -1.42 -12.15 12.33
C ASP A 112 -1.58 -11.14 11.19
N VAL A 113 -0.85 -11.29 10.09
CA VAL A 113 -0.95 -10.44 8.90
C VAL A 113 -2.28 -10.67 8.17
N ILE A 114 -2.73 -11.92 8.05
CA ILE A 114 -4.02 -12.25 7.44
C ILE A 114 -5.17 -11.65 8.24
N LYS A 115 -5.11 -11.68 9.56
CA LYS A 115 -6.11 -11.08 10.44
C LYS A 115 -6.19 -9.57 10.25
N LEU A 116 -5.04 -8.91 10.09
CA LEU A 116 -4.94 -7.49 9.82
C LEU A 116 -5.48 -7.09 8.43
N LEU A 117 -5.27 -7.93 7.41
CA LEU A 117 -5.77 -7.71 6.05
C LEU A 117 -7.30 -7.89 5.95
N LYS A 118 -7.87 -8.85 6.67
CA LYS A 118 -9.32 -9.10 6.70
C LYS A 118 -10.13 -7.97 7.34
N THR A 119 -9.54 -7.21 8.24
CA THR A 119 -10.18 -6.02 8.85
C THR A 119 -10.19 -4.79 7.94
N THR A 120 -9.58 -4.86 6.76
CA THR A 120 -9.39 -3.71 5.86
C THR A 120 -10.39 -3.64 4.70
N SER A 121 -11.30 -4.60 4.55
CA SER A 121 -12.39 -4.47 3.57
C SER A 121 -13.32 -3.34 4.02
N PRO A 122 -13.43 -2.23 3.27
CA PRO A 122 -14.43 -1.21 3.57
C PRO A 122 -15.79 -1.89 3.44
N LYS A 123 -16.55 -1.89 4.53
CA LYS A 123 -17.94 -2.35 4.52
C LYS A 123 -18.68 -1.51 3.48
N PRO A 124 -19.37 -2.10 2.48
CA PRO A 124 -20.16 -1.31 1.54
C PRO A 124 -21.12 -0.46 2.35
N ARG A 125 -21.12 0.85 2.12
CA ARG A 125 -22.11 1.74 2.70
C ARG A 125 -23.47 1.23 2.25
N SER A 126 -24.26 0.74 3.18
CA SER A 126 -25.67 0.48 2.93
C SER A 126 -26.32 1.81 2.63
N ASP A 127 -26.66 2.03 1.37
CA ASP A 127 -27.48 3.16 0.95
C ASP A 127 -28.82 3.08 1.68
N SER A 128 -28.93 3.88 2.73
CA SER A 128 -30.21 4.15 3.37
C SER A 128 -30.88 5.28 2.64
N THR A 129 -31.18 5.06 1.35
CA THR A 129 -32.11 5.92 0.63
C THR A 129 -33.51 5.38 0.88
N LYS A 130 -34.06 5.64 2.06
CA LYS A 130 -35.52 5.68 2.18
C LYS A 130 -35.95 7.09 1.82
N LEU A 131 -36.38 7.24 0.58
CA LEU A 131 -37.19 8.36 0.16
C LEU A 131 -38.43 8.45 1.07
N ILE A 132 -38.63 9.63 1.58
CA ILE A 132 -39.89 10.04 2.17
C ILE A 132 -40.81 10.42 1.04
N ALA A 133 -41.95 9.76 0.98
CA ALA A 133 -43.10 10.14 0.16
C ALA A 133 -43.76 11.40 0.72
#